data_352dea547e7fd67a27d5aaec002800b0
#
_entry.id   352dea547e7fd67a27d5aaec002800b0
#
_cell.length_a   1.000
_cell.length_b   1.000
_cell.length_c   1.000
_cell.angle_alpha   90.00
_cell.angle_beta   90.00
_cell.angle_gamma   90.00
#
_symmetry.space_group_name_H-M   'P 1'
#
loop_
_entity.id
_entity.type
_entity.pdbx_description
1 polymer ?
#
loop_
_entity_poly.entity_id
_entity_poly.type
_entity_poly.pdbx_seq_one_letter_code
_entity_poly.pdbx_strand_id
1 'polypeptide(L)'
;LGALVSLRVGAARPDLVRALVLEDAARPTGDWEPDAWFVEHQERFLDAFADGGASERERMRRASSWSEAEIEGWAGCKAQVDRRYIREGTYLGEADLLSAVNRLEVPALYLAPRNGDMAPAPSEVVNPLVRLVLLDGVGHCVRRDDPKAYHSLADPFIEEVSATADR
;
A
#
# COMPACT_ATOMS: atom_id res chain seq x y z
N LEU A 1 -0.88 4.04 2.35
CA LEU A 1 -0.80 4.46 3.76
C LEU A 1 -0.45 3.27 4.68
N GLY A 2 -1.20 2.17 4.65
CA GLY A 2 -1.01 1.03 5.56
C GLY A 2 0.42 0.48 5.54
N ALA A 3 1.04 0.31 4.38
CA ALA A 3 2.41 -0.16 4.27
C ALA A 3 3.42 0.79 4.95
N LEU A 4 3.22 2.11 4.85
CA LEU A 4 4.08 3.10 5.54
C LEU A 4 3.92 3.00 7.07
N VAL A 5 2.69 2.85 7.56
CA VAL A 5 2.43 2.65 9.00
C VAL A 5 3.09 1.36 9.49
N SER A 6 2.93 0.26 8.77
CA SER A 6 3.54 -1.03 9.12
C SER A 6 5.06 -0.96 9.14
N LEU A 7 5.66 -0.28 8.15
CA LEU A 7 7.09 -0.03 8.08
C LEU A 7 7.59 0.75 9.31
N ARG A 8 6.87 1.79 9.72
CA ARG A 8 7.23 2.59 10.91
C ARG A 8 7.12 1.79 12.19
N VAL A 9 6.09 0.95 12.32
CA VAL A 9 5.96 0.06 13.47
C VAL A 9 7.12 -0.93 13.49
N GLY A 10 7.45 -1.56 12.36
CA GLY A 10 8.57 -2.49 12.26
C GLY A 10 9.92 -1.87 12.59
N ALA A 11 10.14 -0.60 12.19
CA ALA A 11 11.36 0.13 12.49
C ALA A 11 11.44 0.61 13.95
N ALA A 12 10.30 0.98 14.56
CA ALA A 12 10.25 1.50 15.92
C ALA A 12 10.13 0.41 16.99
N ARG A 13 9.49 -0.70 16.65
CA ARG A 13 9.18 -1.80 17.58
C ARG A 13 9.42 -3.15 16.90
N PRO A 14 10.67 -3.47 16.53
CA PRO A 14 11.01 -4.76 15.93
C PRO A 14 10.66 -5.94 16.85
N ASP A 15 10.60 -5.71 18.16
CA ASP A 15 10.17 -6.71 19.16
C ASP A 15 8.71 -7.17 19.00
N LEU A 16 7.87 -6.36 18.36
CA LEU A 16 6.45 -6.67 18.13
C LEU A 16 6.16 -7.22 16.73
N VAL A 17 7.14 -7.18 15.84
CA VAL A 17 6.94 -7.50 14.42
C VAL A 17 7.86 -8.64 14.02
N ARG A 18 7.29 -9.75 13.57
CA ARG A 18 8.07 -10.89 13.10
C ARG A 18 8.62 -10.66 11.68
N ALA A 19 7.79 -10.14 10.81
CA ALA A 19 8.12 -9.81 9.43
C ALA A 19 7.09 -8.83 8.86
N LEU A 20 7.38 -8.25 7.71
CA LEU A 20 6.50 -7.32 7.00
C LEU A 20 6.25 -7.80 5.58
N VAL A 21 4.99 -7.72 5.13
CA VAL A 21 4.65 -7.71 3.69
C VAL A 21 4.13 -6.32 3.38
N LEU A 22 4.87 -5.59 2.57
CA LEU A 22 4.61 -4.20 2.20
C LEU A 22 4.13 -4.14 0.75
N GLU A 23 3.03 -3.45 0.52
CA GLU A 23 2.46 -3.27 -0.81
C GLU A 23 2.48 -1.78 -1.14
N ASP A 24 3.30 -1.41 -2.12
CA ASP A 24 3.44 -0.06 -2.69
C ASP A 24 3.33 1.08 -1.66
N ALA A 25 4.30 1.10 -0.72
CA ALA A 25 4.30 2.05 0.38
C ALA A 25 4.42 3.50 -0.11
N ALA A 26 3.59 4.38 0.46
CA ALA A 26 3.66 5.81 0.15
C ALA A 26 5.04 6.39 0.48
N ARG A 27 5.54 7.26 -0.41
CA ARG A 27 6.77 8.05 -0.21
C ARG A 27 6.37 9.51 0.06
N PRO A 28 6.06 9.88 1.30
CA PRO A 28 5.77 11.28 1.62
C PRO A 28 7.02 12.14 1.39
N THR A 29 6.83 13.29 0.78
CA THR A 29 7.87 14.29 0.54
C THR A 29 7.62 15.47 1.47
N GLY A 30 8.29 15.51 2.62
CA GLY A 30 8.16 16.62 3.57
C GLY A 30 6.79 16.75 4.23
N ASP A 31 6.50 17.95 4.68
CA ASP A 31 5.18 18.33 5.21
C ASP A 31 4.21 18.50 4.03
N TRP A 32 3.46 17.45 3.76
CA TRP A 32 2.47 17.51 2.70
C TRP A 32 1.17 18.14 3.21
N GLU A 33 0.81 19.26 2.65
CA GLU A 33 -0.49 19.90 2.81
C GLU A 33 -1.33 19.71 1.53
N PRO A 34 -2.63 19.36 1.65
CA PRO A 34 -3.49 19.23 0.49
C PRO A 34 -3.62 20.57 -0.23
N ASP A 35 -3.18 20.64 -1.46
CA ASP A 35 -3.47 21.82 -2.31
C ASP A 35 -4.91 21.78 -2.84
N ALA A 36 -5.34 22.92 -3.42
CA ALA A 36 -6.71 23.05 -3.93
C ALA A 36 -7.03 22.03 -5.04
N TRP A 37 -6.05 21.69 -5.87
CA TRP A 37 -6.21 20.69 -6.93
C TRP A 37 -6.46 19.29 -6.34
N PHE A 38 -5.65 18.90 -5.36
CA PHE A 38 -5.81 17.59 -4.69
C PHE A 38 -7.17 17.50 -4.01
N VAL A 39 -7.56 18.53 -3.24
CA VAL A 39 -8.86 18.56 -2.55
C VAL A 39 -10.02 18.41 -3.53
N GLU A 40 -10.04 19.23 -4.59
CA GLU A 40 -11.09 19.18 -5.62
C GLU A 40 -11.13 17.79 -6.31
N HIS A 41 -9.96 17.25 -6.65
CA HIS A 41 -9.86 15.94 -7.30
C HIS A 41 -10.39 14.82 -6.41
N GLN A 42 -10.01 14.80 -5.14
CA GLN A 42 -10.46 13.79 -4.19
C GLN A 42 -11.94 13.93 -3.83
N GLU A 43 -12.45 15.16 -3.69
CA GLU A 43 -13.88 15.36 -3.46
C GLU A 43 -14.72 14.89 -4.64
N ARG A 44 -14.32 15.23 -5.88
CA ARG A 44 -14.96 14.75 -7.10
C ARG A 44 -14.91 13.22 -7.20
N PHE A 45 -13.79 12.63 -6.83
CA PHE A 45 -13.67 11.17 -6.78
C PHE A 45 -14.67 10.57 -5.78
N LEU A 46 -14.82 11.14 -4.58
CA LEU A 46 -15.77 10.64 -3.59
C LEU A 46 -17.23 10.94 -3.97
N ASP A 47 -17.51 11.98 -4.73
CA ASP A 47 -18.85 12.27 -5.24
C ASP A 47 -19.38 11.17 -6.17
N ALA A 48 -18.49 10.46 -6.86
CA ALA A 48 -18.86 9.30 -7.67
C ALA A 48 -19.43 8.13 -6.83
N PHE A 49 -19.28 8.16 -5.51
CA PHE A 49 -19.85 7.16 -4.59
C PHE A 49 -21.13 7.63 -3.89
N ALA A 50 -21.69 8.79 -4.27
CA ALA A 50 -22.90 9.35 -3.64
C ALA A 50 -24.15 8.46 -3.79
N ASP A 51 -24.19 7.58 -4.80
CA ASP A 51 -25.21 6.57 -5.02
C ASP A 51 -24.98 5.27 -4.21
N GLY A 52 -24.17 5.34 -3.16
CA GLY A 52 -23.70 4.17 -2.41
C GLY A 52 -22.66 3.35 -3.17
N GLY A 53 -22.08 3.93 -4.25
CA GLY A 53 -21.03 3.33 -5.06
C GLY A 53 -21.53 2.35 -6.14
N ALA A 54 -22.82 2.36 -6.47
CA ALA A 54 -23.38 1.43 -7.45
C ALA A 54 -22.78 1.62 -8.85
N SER A 55 -22.69 2.86 -9.33
CA SER A 55 -22.08 3.20 -10.62
C SER A 55 -20.60 2.83 -10.67
N GLU A 56 -19.86 3.08 -9.59
CA GLU A 56 -18.44 2.76 -9.51
C GLU A 56 -18.15 1.26 -9.44
N ARG A 57 -19.00 0.47 -8.75
CA ARG A 57 -18.93 -1.00 -8.81
C ARG A 57 -19.05 -1.50 -10.23
N GLU A 58 -20.06 -1.01 -10.95
CA GLU A 58 -20.29 -1.44 -12.33
C GLU A 58 -19.13 -1.03 -13.25
N ARG A 59 -18.56 0.16 -13.04
CA ARG A 59 -17.35 0.61 -13.75
C ARG A 59 -16.18 -0.34 -13.47
N MET A 60 -15.94 -0.69 -12.20
CA MET A 60 -14.82 -1.56 -11.81
C MET A 60 -14.99 -3.00 -12.32
N ARG A 61 -16.18 -3.55 -12.36
CA ARG A 61 -16.45 -4.86 -12.98
C ARG A 61 -16.00 -4.92 -14.43
N ARG A 62 -16.11 -3.81 -15.16
CA ARG A 62 -15.73 -3.73 -16.59
C ARG A 62 -14.25 -3.38 -16.77
N ALA A 63 -13.65 -2.62 -15.86
CA ALA A 63 -12.37 -1.99 -16.04
C ALA A 63 -11.22 -2.69 -15.29
N SER A 64 -11.50 -3.64 -14.41
CA SER A 64 -10.49 -4.32 -13.61
C SER A 64 -10.65 -5.84 -13.59
N SER A 65 -9.60 -6.53 -13.16
CA SER A 65 -9.60 -7.96 -12.86
C SER A 65 -9.99 -8.29 -11.41
N TRP A 66 -10.39 -7.28 -10.62
CA TRP A 66 -10.68 -7.47 -9.21
C TRP A 66 -11.89 -8.40 -9.00
N SER A 67 -11.80 -9.21 -7.95
CA SER A 67 -12.94 -10.04 -7.55
C SER A 67 -14.12 -9.20 -7.09
N GLU A 68 -15.32 -9.76 -7.13
CA GLU A 68 -16.53 -9.08 -6.65
C GLU A 68 -16.38 -8.64 -5.18
N ALA A 69 -15.78 -9.48 -4.32
CA ALA A 69 -15.55 -9.14 -2.92
C ALA A 69 -14.63 -7.93 -2.75
N GLU A 70 -13.61 -7.78 -3.60
CA GLU A 70 -12.72 -6.62 -3.58
C GLU A 70 -13.43 -5.35 -4.07
N ILE A 71 -14.24 -5.46 -5.12
CA ILE A 71 -15.03 -4.34 -5.65
C ILE A 71 -16.05 -3.86 -4.62
N GLU A 72 -16.77 -4.77 -3.97
CA GLU A 72 -17.73 -4.44 -2.91
C GLU A 72 -17.06 -3.76 -1.71
N GLY A 73 -15.95 -4.33 -1.21
CA GLY A 73 -15.20 -3.77 -0.11
C GLY A 73 -14.63 -2.38 -0.44
N TRP A 74 -14.09 -2.21 -1.65
CA TRP A 74 -13.56 -0.94 -2.12
C TRP A 74 -14.64 0.14 -2.22
N ALA A 75 -15.77 -0.16 -2.86
CA ALA A 75 -16.84 0.80 -3.01
C ALA A 75 -17.50 1.15 -1.66
N GLY A 76 -17.71 0.16 -0.80
CA GLY A 76 -18.26 0.35 0.53
C GLY A 76 -17.40 1.24 1.42
N CYS A 77 -16.08 1.07 1.39
CA CYS A 77 -15.17 1.91 2.18
C CYS A 77 -15.14 3.37 1.68
N LYS A 78 -15.23 3.60 0.36
CA LYS A 78 -15.23 4.96 -0.20
C LYS A 78 -16.47 5.75 0.18
N ALA A 79 -17.63 5.10 0.27
CA ALA A 79 -18.86 5.73 0.74
C ALA A 79 -18.81 6.17 2.22
N GLN A 80 -17.85 5.67 3.00
CA GLN A 80 -17.70 5.95 4.44
C GLN A 80 -16.56 6.90 4.76
N VAL A 81 -15.83 7.42 3.76
CA VAL A 81 -14.71 8.34 4.00
C VAL A 81 -15.18 9.65 4.61
N ASP A 82 -14.62 10.04 5.74
CA ASP A 82 -14.79 11.37 6.30
C ASP A 82 -14.05 12.39 5.44
N ARG A 83 -14.80 13.28 4.78
CA ARG A 83 -14.23 14.27 3.87
C ARG A 83 -13.34 15.31 4.54
N ARG A 84 -13.37 15.44 5.87
CA ARG A 84 -12.42 16.29 6.59
C ARG A 84 -10.98 15.84 6.37
N TYR A 85 -10.76 14.52 6.28
CA TYR A 85 -9.46 13.95 5.95
C TYR A 85 -8.85 14.54 4.65
N ILE A 86 -9.68 14.83 3.64
CA ILE A 86 -9.21 15.38 2.35
C ILE A 86 -8.80 16.84 2.51
N ARG A 87 -9.55 17.62 3.31
CA ARG A 87 -9.36 19.06 3.46
C ARG A 87 -8.29 19.40 4.48
N GLU A 88 -8.22 18.63 5.55
CA GLU A 88 -7.30 18.87 6.66
C GLU A 88 -5.96 18.14 6.46
N GLY A 89 -5.90 17.20 5.50
CA GLY A 89 -4.76 16.35 5.26
C GLY A 89 -4.58 15.26 6.31
N THR A 90 -3.62 14.40 6.07
CA THR A 90 -3.15 13.41 7.03
C THR A 90 -1.68 13.67 7.29
N TYR A 91 -1.35 14.09 8.48
CA TYR A 91 0.04 14.19 8.87
C TYR A 91 0.65 12.79 8.94
N LEU A 92 1.45 12.47 7.95
CA LEU A 92 2.19 11.21 7.88
C LEU A 92 3.54 11.29 8.61
N GLY A 93 3.88 12.48 9.12
CA GLY A 93 5.17 12.79 9.71
C GLY A 93 6.28 12.82 8.67
N GLU A 94 7.42 13.33 9.05
CA GLU A 94 8.64 13.18 8.26
C GLU A 94 8.97 11.69 8.14
N ALA A 95 8.91 11.14 6.94
CA ALA A 95 9.29 9.77 6.69
C ALA A 95 10.21 9.71 5.48
N ASP A 96 11.45 9.49 5.74
CA ASP A 96 12.35 8.94 4.75
C ASP A 96 12.07 7.44 4.63
N LEU A 97 11.23 7.07 3.65
CA LEU A 97 10.86 5.68 3.36
C LEU A 97 12.10 4.80 3.18
N LEU A 98 13.07 5.26 2.40
CA LEU A 98 14.26 4.47 2.07
C LEU A 98 15.14 4.26 3.28
N SER A 99 15.31 5.30 4.10
CA SER A 99 16.02 5.17 5.36
C SER A 99 15.33 4.19 6.31
N ALA A 100 14.00 4.22 6.40
CA ALA A 100 13.24 3.28 7.23
C ALA A 100 13.36 1.83 6.71
N VAL A 101 13.21 1.61 5.40
CA VAL A 101 13.39 0.30 4.75
C VAL A 101 14.80 -0.25 5.00
N ASN A 102 15.81 0.58 4.80
CA ASN A 102 17.20 0.15 4.91
C ASN A 102 17.68 -0.05 6.36
N ARG A 103 16.91 0.41 7.35
CA ARG A 103 17.18 0.19 8.78
C ARG A 103 16.29 -0.86 9.44
N LEU A 104 15.42 -1.54 8.69
CA LEU A 104 14.62 -2.62 9.26
C LEU A 104 15.51 -3.71 9.86
N GLU A 105 15.15 -4.15 11.05
CA GLU A 105 15.78 -5.27 11.77
C GLU A 105 14.97 -6.57 11.65
N VAL A 106 13.86 -6.53 10.91
CA VAL A 106 12.98 -7.67 10.65
C VAL A 106 12.91 -7.96 9.16
N PRO A 107 12.71 -9.22 8.74
CA PRO A 107 12.52 -9.57 7.33
C PRO A 107 11.34 -8.81 6.73
N ALA A 108 11.50 -8.35 5.49
CA ALA A 108 10.41 -7.72 4.77
C ALA A 108 10.35 -8.15 3.29
N LEU A 109 9.15 -8.41 2.82
CA LEU A 109 8.83 -8.53 1.40
C LEU A 109 8.16 -7.23 0.96
N TYR A 110 8.80 -6.51 0.04
CA TYR A 110 8.27 -5.26 -0.50
C TYR A 110 7.83 -5.47 -1.95
N LEU A 111 6.55 -5.42 -2.20
CA LEU A 111 5.92 -5.58 -3.51
C LEU A 111 5.48 -4.22 -4.03
N ALA A 112 5.85 -3.87 -5.25
CA ALA A 112 5.45 -2.62 -5.88
C ALA A 112 5.31 -2.77 -7.39
N PRO A 113 4.49 -1.93 -8.06
CA PRO A 113 4.44 -1.90 -9.51
C PRO A 113 5.78 -1.39 -10.07
N ARG A 114 6.30 -2.03 -11.12
CA ARG A 114 7.59 -1.64 -11.73
C ARG A 114 7.60 -0.20 -12.23
N ASN A 115 6.48 0.27 -12.74
CA ASN A 115 6.33 1.63 -13.28
C ASN A 115 5.56 2.55 -12.33
N GLY A 116 5.53 2.23 -11.02
CA GLY A 116 4.88 3.05 -10.00
C GLY A 116 5.77 4.20 -9.55
N ASP A 117 5.19 5.36 -9.38
CA ASP A 117 5.91 6.58 -8.95
C ASP A 117 6.47 6.49 -7.52
N MET A 118 5.92 5.57 -6.70
CA MET A 118 6.30 5.39 -5.31
C MET A 118 7.33 4.27 -5.11
N ALA A 119 7.53 3.40 -6.10
CA ALA A 119 8.44 2.27 -5.99
C ALA A 119 9.91 2.73 -5.86
N PRO A 120 10.68 2.19 -4.91
CA PRO A 120 12.11 2.43 -4.86
C PRO A 120 12.81 1.75 -6.03
N ALA A 121 13.90 2.32 -6.50
CA ALA A 121 14.78 1.61 -7.43
C ALA A 121 15.47 0.45 -6.69
N PRO A 122 15.74 -0.69 -7.37
CA PRO A 122 16.43 -1.82 -6.74
C PRO A 122 17.76 -1.46 -6.08
N SER A 123 18.50 -0.50 -6.63
CA SER A 123 19.77 -0.02 -6.08
C SER A 123 19.63 0.83 -4.82
N GLU A 124 18.44 1.30 -4.51
CA GLU A 124 18.17 2.11 -3.30
C GLU A 124 17.87 1.22 -2.08
N VAL A 125 17.46 -0.04 -2.29
CA VAL A 125 17.18 -1.00 -1.22
C VAL A 125 18.40 -1.86 -0.99
N VAL A 126 19.19 -1.50 0.02
CA VAL A 126 20.47 -2.15 0.34
C VAL A 126 20.42 -3.08 1.55
N ASN A 127 19.31 -3.11 2.27
CA ASN A 127 19.11 -3.97 3.42
C ASN A 127 18.91 -5.44 2.98
N PRO A 128 19.78 -6.39 3.39
CA PRO A 128 19.66 -7.79 3.00
C PRO A 128 18.43 -8.51 3.57
N LEU A 129 17.77 -7.93 4.58
CA LEU A 129 16.52 -8.44 5.14
C LEU A 129 15.30 -8.05 4.30
N VAL A 130 15.47 -7.15 3.32
CA VAL A 130 14.38 -6.65 2.50
C VAL A 130 14.46 -7.24 1.09
N ARG A 131 13.46 -8.03 0.73
CA ARG A 131 13.27 -8.52 -0.64
C ARG A 131 12.35 -7.56 -1.38
N LEU A 132 12.90 -6.71 -2.25
CA LEU A 132 12.10 -5.88 -3.17
C LEU A 132 11.75 -6.67 -4.42
N VAL A 133 10.47 -6.75 -4.76
CA VAL A 133 9.98 -7.34 -6.02
C VAL A 133 9.12 -6.30 -6.75
N LEU A 134 9.55 -5.96 -7.96
CA LEU A 134 8.81 -5.08 -8.86
C LEU A 134 8.01 -5.92 -9.85
N LEU A 135 6.68 -5.76 -9.84
CA LEU A 135 5.77 -6.50 -10.69
C LEU A 135 5.33 -5.67 -11.90
N ASP A 136 5.18 -6.36 -13.02
CA ASP A 136 4.66 -5.78 -14.26
C ASP A 136 3.13 -5.97 -14.35
N GLY A 137 2.45 -5.02 -14.98
CA GLY A 137 1.01 -5.13 -15.25
C GLY A 137 0.09 -4.92 -14.05
N VAL A 138 0.64 -4.48 -12.91
CA VAL A 138 -0.12 -4.15 -11.70
C VAL A 138 -0.04 -2.65 -11.40
N GLY A 139 -1.02 -2.13 -10.67
CA GLY A 139 -1.00 -0.79 -10.12
C GLY A 139 -0.76 -0.79 -8.61
N HIS A 140 -1.23 0.27 -7.95
CA HIS A 140 -1.05 0.47 -6.50
C HIS A 140 -1.59 -0.68 -5.63
N CYS A 141 -2.62 -1.37 -6.07
CA CYS A 141 -3.24 -2.47 -5.33
C CYS A 141 -2.77 -3.83 -5.88
N VAL A 142 -1.49 -4.14 -5.73
CA VAL A 142 -0.84 -5.33 -6.30
C VAL A 142 -1.64 -6.62 -6.08
N ARG A 143 -2.08 -6.87 -4.84
CA ARG A 143 -2.84 -8.06 -4.47
C ARG A 143 -4.20 -8.14 -5.17
N ARG A 144 -4.83 -7.00 -5.43
CA ARG A 144 -6.12 -6.95 -6.13
C ARG A 144 -5.96 -7.08 -7.63
N ASP A 145 -4.91 -6.49 -8.18
CA ASP A 145 -4.64 -6.47 -9.60
C ASP A 145 -4.15 -7.83 -10.11
N ASP A 146 -3.25 -8.49 -9.36
CA ASP A 146 -2.80 -9.85 -9.62
C ASP A 146 -2.66 -10.66 -8.32
N PRO A 147 -3.76 -11.22 -7.79
CA PRO A 147 -3.73 -12.03 -6.57
C PRO A 147 -2.85 -13.27 -6.72
N LYS A 148 -2.76 -13.85 -7.92
CA LYS A 148 -1.91 -15.03 -8.16
C LYS A 148 -0.44 -14.70 -8.02
N ALA A 149 0.04 -13.63 -8.66
CA ALA A 149 1.42 -13.17 -8.51
C ALA A 149 1.71 -12.79 -7.06
N TYR A 150 0.81 -12.04 -6.41
CA TYR A 150 0.95 -11.65 -5.01
C TYR A 150 1.14 -12.87 -4.10
N HIS A 151 0.21 -13.84 -4.13
CA HIS A 151 0.26 -15.01 -3.26
C HIS A 151 1.43 -15.94 -3.57
N SER A 152 1.88 -16.03 -4.83
CA SER A 152 3.07 -16.80 -5.17
C SER A 152 4.36 -16.27 -4.53
N LEU A 153 4.37 -15.01 -4.10
CA LEU A 153 5.50 -14.36 -3.45
C LEU A 153 5.29 -14.25 -1.93
N ALA A 154 4.09 -13.85 -1.51
CA ALA A 154 3.79 -13.58 -0.11
C ALA A 154 3.66 -14.87 0.72
N ASP A 155 2.98 -15.89 0.21
CA ASP A 155 2.73 -17.12 0.97
C ASP A 155 4.03 -17.86 1.32
N PRO A 156 4.97 -18.11 0.36
CA PRO A 156 6.26 -18.72 0.69
C PRO A 156 7.10 -17.88 1.66
N PHE A 157 7.05 -16.54 1.53
CA PHE A 157 7.76 -15.65 2.45
C PHE A 157 7.20 -15.78 3.87
N ILE A 158 5.88 -15.80 4.02
CA ILE A 158 5.22 -15.96 5.33
C ILE A 158 5.55 -17.33 5.94
N GLU A 159 5.56 -18.39 5.15
CA GLU A 159 5.96 -19.74 5.60
C GLU A 159 7.42 -19.77 6.07
N GLU A 160 8.33 -19.19 5.30
CA GLU A 160 9.77 -19.09 5.63
C GLU A 160 10.00 -18.42 6.98
N VAL A 161 9.42 -17.21 7.18
CA VAL A 161 9.61 -16.44 8.41
C VAL A 161 8.86 -17.05 9.62
N SER A 162 7.80 -17.81 9.37
CA SER A 162 7.10 -18.54 10.43
C SER A 162 7.90 -19.73 10.93
N ALA A 163 8.52 -20.50 10.04
CA ALA A 163 9.34 -21.67 10.39
C ALA A 163 10.63 -21.32 11.15
N THR A 164 11.16 -20.10 10.98
CA THR A 164 12.37 -19.64 11.70
C THR A 164 12.11 -19.23 13.14
N ALA A 165 10.88 -18.93 13.51
CA ALA A 165 10.52 -18.49 14.85
C ALA A 165 10.29 -19.65 15.85
N ASP A 166 10.13 -20.87 15.37
CA ASP A 166 9.91 -22.08 16.19
C ASP A 166 11.22 -22.81 16.54
N ARG A 167 12.37 -22.20 16.22
CA ARG A 167 13.71 -22.72 16.55
C ARG A 167 14.41 -21.87 17.61
#